data_9131792a9c3f34faeecb01a14277fd85
#
_entry.id   9131792a9c3f34faeecb01a14277fd85
#
_cell.length_a   1.000
_cell.length_b   1.000
_cell.length_c   1.000
_cell.angle_alpha   90.00
_cell.angle_beta   90.00
_cell.angle_gamma   90.00
#
_symmetry.space_group_name_H-M   'P 1'
#
loop_
_entity.id
_entity.type
_entity.pdbx_description
1 polymer ?
#
loop_
_entity_poly.entity_id
_entity_poly.type
_entity_poly.pdbx_seq_one_letter_code
_entity_poly.pdbx_strand_id
1 'polypeptide(L)'
;MKRTIIALALIAAAAMAFGQGTIKIGATWPLADITGKQGSMAAQQAVDEINKAGGVLGRQLELIVIDDELKADKGAAAIEKLVTVDNVDVLIGGMSSGVALGQVSAMKKYGKVVVATGAAASSSVETALGADADWYFHLHPWDYNQGASYRQGWDEIQVKYSNVKIKKIFLAYEEGAFGKGSFDQTKILFAADGRYIVDGAPFKSAAQGGGDYGSVLEAAKMAKPDLFLWAGWDADALPILEQAKAMKFSPGLFGGAPPGWPVGFGTSRLSENVVFYGMWAPSINEVSPASKKFYDGFVAKYKLEPATYFAPLSYSAVYIVADAIKRAGSTDTAALIKALEATKYESPLGQTITFTPAKIIKHQGVKNQKILQWQKGRQEVIWPFESATAKPVYPFPKWK
;
A
#
# COMPACT_ATOMS: atom_id res chain seq x y z
N MET A 1 2.23 14.63 -56.51
CA MET A 1 2.08 13.22 -56.12
C MET A 1 2.73 12.87 -54.76
N LYS A 2 3.99 13.21 -54.46
CA LYS A 2 4.62 12.86 -53.16
C LYS A 2 3.92 13.49 -51.92
N ARG A 3 3.41 14.72 -52.00
CA ARG A 3 2.70 15.39 -50.89
C ARG A 3 1.31 14.80 -50.61
N THR A 4 0.62 14.30 -51.65
CA THR A 4 -0.70 13.66 -51.50
C THR A 4 -0.59 12.25 -50.87
N ILE A 5 0.49 11.52 -51.16
CA ILE A 5 0.73 10.20 -50.59
C ILE A 5 1.07 10.31 -49.09
N ILE A 6 1.82 11.34 -48.67
CA ILE A 6 2.14 11.57 -47.26
C ILE A 6 0.88 11.97 -46.45
N ALA A 7 0.00 12.78 -47.01
CA ALA A 7 -1.27 13.14 -46.36
C ALA A 7 -2.22 11.95 -46.25
N LEU A 8 -2.31 11.07 -47.26
CA LEU A 8 -3.10 9.83 -47.17
C LEU A 8 -2.53 8.82 -46.16
N ALA A 9 -1.20 8.71 -46.05
CA ALA A 9 -0.56 7.84 -45.08
C ALA A 9 -0.76 8.34 -43.62
N LEU A 10 -0.75 9.66 -43.42
CA LEU A 10 -1.05 10.26 -42.09
C LEU A 10 -2.55 10.13 -41.73
N ILE A 11 -3.45 10.24 -42.67
CA ILE A 11 -4.91 10.03 -42.47
C ILE A 11 -5.18 8.54 -42.19
N ALA A 12 -4.54 7.62 -42.90
CA ALA A 12 -4.68 6.18 -42.66
C ALA A 12 -4.10 5.76 -41.31
N ALA A 13 -2.96 6.33 -40.88
CA ALA A 13 -2.39 6.10 -39.56
C ALA A 13 -3.29 6.67 -38.43
N ALA A 14 -3.87 7.84 -38.62
CA ALA A 14 -4.86 8.43 -37.74
C ALA A 14 -6.16 7.60 -37.67
N ALA A 15 -6.64 7.10 -38.80
CA ALA A 15 -7.86 6.26 -38.87
C ALA A 15 -7.65 4.88 -38.21
N MET A 16 -6.43 4.30 -38.27
CA MET A 16 -6.11 3.06 -37.54
C MET A 16 -6.01 3.28 -36.03
N ALA A 17 -5.64 4.48 -35.60
CA ALA A 17 -5.59 4.81 -34.14
C ALA A 17 -7.00 4.97 -33.54
N PHE A 18 -7.99 5.40 -34.33
CA PHE A 18 -9.39 5.54 -33.91
C PHE A 18 -10.19 4.22 -33.95
N GLY A 19 -9.66 3.15 -34.56
CA GLY A 19 -10.34 1.85 -34.68
C GLY A 19 -10.05 0.86 -33.55
N GLN A 20 -9.05 1.10 -32.71
CA GLN A 20 -8.75 0.27 -31.55
C GLN A 20 -9.42 0.87 -30.29
N GLY A 21 -10.39 0.15 -29.68
CA GLY A 21 -11.11 0.57 -28.47
C GLY A 21 -10.18 0.97 -27.31
N THR A 22 -10.73 1.41 -26.19
CA THR A 22 -9.96 1.76 -24.98
C THR A 22 -9.13 0.58 -24.48
N ILE A 23 -8.03 0.87 -23.77
CA ILE A 23 -7.32 -0.13 -22.95
C ILE A 23 -7.99 -0.11 -21.58
N LYS A 24 -8.58 -1.23 -21.18
CA LYS A 24 -9.35 -1.35 -19.95
C LYS A 24 -8.49 -1.86 -18.79
N ILE A 25 -8.42 -1.09 -17.73
CA ILE A 25 -7.74 -1.45 -16.46
C ILE A 25 -8.83 -1.75 -15.43
N GLY A 26 -8.91 -3.00 -14.97
CA GLY A 26 -9.83 -3.41 -13.91
C GLY A 26 -9.20 -3.28 -12.54
N ALA A 27 -9.97 -2.87 -11.54
CA ALA A 27 -9.49 -2.76 -10.16
C ALA A 27 -10.55 -3.12 -9.15
N THR A 28 -10.12 -3.64 -7.99
CA THR A 28 -10.97 -3.84 -6.80
C THR A 28 -10.38 -3.10 -5.62
N TRP A 29 -11.23 -2.34 -4.92
CA TRP A 29 -10.89 -1.64 -3.68
C TRP A 29 -12.11 -1.49 -2.80
N PRO A 30 -11.94 -1.45 -1.45
CA PRO A 30 -13.02 -1.09 -0.52
C PRO A 30 -13.21 0.43 -0.53
N LEU A 31 -14.23 0.92 -1.23
CA LEU A 31 -14.41 2.36 -1.47
C LEU A 31 -14.93 3.14 -0.26
N ALA A 32 -15.44 2.46 0.77
CA ALA A 32 -15.80 3.07 2.05
C ALA A 32 -14.58 3.36 2.94
N ASP A 33 -13.48 2.60 2.78
CA ASP A 33 -12.21 2.82 3.46
C ASP A 33 -11.39 3.91 2.78
N ILE A 34 -10.71 4.75 3.55
CA ILE A 34 -9.89 5.87 3.02
C ILE A 34 -8.79 5.37 2.07
N THR A 35 -8.25 4.20 2.33
CA THR A 35 -7.18 3.59 1.56
C THR A 35 -7.65 3.19 0.17
N GLY A 36 -8.76 2.45 0.08
CA GLY A 36 -9.35 2.05 -1.18
C GLY A 36 -9.89 3.25 -1.97
N LYS A 37 -10.56 4.17 -1.27
CA LYS A 37 -11.08 5.41 -1.87
C LYS A 37 -9.96 6.23 -2.51
N GLN A 38 -8.91 6.56 -1.76
CA GLN A 38 -7.82 7.38 -2.29
C GLN A 38 -6.91 6.61 -3.24
N GLY A 39 -6.80 5.28 -3.10
CA GLY A 39 -6.15 4.42 -4.09
C GLY A 39 -6.82 4.53 -5.47
N SER A 40 -8.16 4.41 -5.52
CA SER A 40 -8.92 4.54 -6.76
C SER A 40 -8.83 5.96 -7.35
N MET A 41 -8.89 7.01 -6.50
CA MET A 41 -8.72 8.39 -6.92
C MET A 41 -7.35 8.63 -7.57
N ALA A 42 -6.28 8.11 -6.97
CA ALA A 42 -4.92 8.26 -7.48
C ALA A 42 -4.68 7.47 -8.78
N ALA A 43 -5.28 6.29 -8.91
CA ALA A 43 -5.27 5.54 -10.17
C ALA A 43 -6.01 6.31 -11.28
N GLN A 44 -7.16 6.91 -10.97
CA GLN A 44 -7.90 7.75 -11.91
C GLN A 44 -7.12 9.02 -12.30
N GLN A 45 -6.37 9.63 -11.36
CA GLN A 45 -5.47 10.73 -11.69
C GLN A 45 -4.43 10.31 -12.73
N ALA A 46 -3.78 9.16 -12.53
CA ALA A 46 -2.78 8.65 -13.47
C ALA A 46 -3.38 8.37 -14.85
N VAL A 47 -4.57 7.76 -14.91
CA VAL A 47 -5.31 7.53 -16.17
C VAL A 47 -5.57 8.85 -16.90
N ASP A 48 -6.06 9.87 -16.20
CA ASP A 48 -6.35 11.16 -16.82
C ASP A 48 -5.10 11.87 -17.33
N GLU A 49 -3.99 11.81 -16.56
CA GLU A 49 -2.70 12.37 -17.00
C GLU A 49 -2.16 11.69 -18.24
N ILE A 50 -2.23 10.36 -18.30
CA ILE A 50 -1.78 9.57 -19.47
C ILE A 50 -2.69 9.84 -20.66
N ASN A 51 -3.98 9.87 -20.46
CA ASN A 51 -4.96 10.15 -21.52
C ASN A 51 -4.79 11.56 -22.09
N LYS A 52 -4.57 12.55 -21.24
CA LYS A 52 -4.26 13.93 -21.64
C LYS A 52 -2.96 14.02 -22.46
N ALA A 53 -2.00 13.13 -22.21
CA ALA A 53 -0.76 13.04 -22.97
C ALA A 53 -0.88 12.25 -24.29
N GLY A 54 -2.09 11.79 -24.66
CA GLY A 54 -2.36 11.06 -25.90
C GLY A 54 -2.62 9.57 -25.72
N GLY A 55 -2.70 9.09 -24.49
CA GLY A 55 -2.95 7.68 -24.16
C GLY A 55 -1.74 6.76 -24.35
N VAL A 56 -2.00 5.48 -24.57
CA VAL A 56 -1.00 4.45 -24.80
C VAL A 56 -1.25 3.79 -26.15
N LEU A 57 -0.26 3.74 -27.02
CA LEU A 57 -0.37 3.21 -28.39
C LEU A 57 -1.51 3.89 -29.20
N GLY A 58 -1.80 5.19 -28.94
CA GLY A 58 -2.89 5.91 -29.55
C GLY A 58 -4.30 5.57 -29.00
N ARG A 59 -4.39 4.74 -27.97
CA ARG A 59 -5.63 4.34 -27.30
C ARG A 59 -5.76 5.03 -25.94
N GLN A 60 -6.97 5.41 -25.57
CA GLN A 60 -7.26 5.93 -24.22
C GLN A 60 -7.29 4.78 -23.22
N LEU A 61 -6.89 5.07 -21.97
CA LEU A 61 -7.07 4.17 -20.85
C LEU A 61 -8.46 4.36 -20.25
N GLU A 62 -9.08 3.28 -19.81
CA GLU A 62 -10.34 3.26 -19.05
C GLU A 62 -10.12 2.51 -17.75
N LEU A 63 -10.41 3.14 -16.59
CA LEU A 63 -10.34 2.50 -15.28
C LEU A 63 -11.74 2.05 -14.85
N ILE A 64 -11.91 0.75 -14.62
CA ILE A 64 -13.14 0.14 -14.12
C ILE A 64 -12.89 -0.33 -12.70
N VAL A 65 -13.57 0.30 -11.73
CA VAL A 65 -13.42 0.01 -10.30
C VAL A 65 -14.64 -0.70 -9.76
N ILE A 66 -14.46 -1.79 -9.03
CA ILE A 66 -15.52 -2.49 -8.29
C ILE A 66 -15.21 -2.43 -6.79
N ASP A 67 -16.21 -2.05 -5.99
CA ASP A 67 -16.14 -2.05 -4.54
C ASP A 67 -16.19 -3.48 -4.00
N ASP A 68 -15.14 -3.92 -3.32
CA ASP A 68 -15.08 -5.23 -2.69
C ASP A 68 -15.62 -5.23 -1.24
N GLU A 69 -15.94 -4.06 -0.70
CA GLU A 69 -16.51 -3.85 0.63
C GLU A 69 -15.76 -4.57 1.77
N LEU A 70 -14.45 -4.81 1.61
CA LEU A 70 -13.62 -5.64 2.50
C LEU A 70 -14.13 -7.08 2.66
N LYS A 71 -14.87 -7.62 1.68
CA LYS A 71 -15.46 -8.97 1.70
C LYS A 71 -14.81 -9.86 0.65
N ALA A 72 -14.35 -11.04 1.07
CA ALA A 72 -13.64 -11.98 0.20
C ALA A 72 -14.50 -12.49 -0.97
N ASP A 73 -15.78 -12.78 -0.73
CA ASP A 73 -16.75 -13.23 -1.73
C ASP A 73 -17.04 -12.14 -2.77
N LYS A 74 -17.19 -10.88 -2.34
CA LYS A 74 -17.35 -9.74 -3.25
C LYS A 74 -16.10 -9.49 -4.07
N GLY A 75 -14.93 -9.59 -3.45
CA GLY A 75 -13.64 -9.48 -4.16
C GLY A 75 -13.49 -10.55 -5.24
N ALA A 76 -13.84 -11.81 -4.94
CA ALA A 76 -13.81 -12.89 -5.92
C ALA A 76 -14.77 -12.65 -7.10
N ALA A 77 -16.02 -12.28 -6.81
CA ALA A 77 -17.03 -11.95 -7.82
C ALA A 77 -16.62 -10.74 -8.67
N ALA A 78 -15.94 -9.76 -8.07
CA ALA A 78 -15.43 -8.58 -8.78
C ALA A 78 -14.36 -8.96 -9.82
N ILE A 79 -13.41 -9.83 -9.48
CA ILE A 79 -12.42 -10.32 -10.45
C ILE A 79 -13.11 -11.04 -11.61
N GLU A 80 -14.07 -11.91 -11.30
CA GLU A 80 -14.80 -12.64 -12.34
C GLU A 80 -15.55 -11.69 -13.28
N LYS A 81 -16.27 -10.69 -12.75
CA LYS A 81 -16.98 -9.68 -13.52
C LYS A 81 -16.03 -8.85 -14.39
N LEU A 82 -14.94 -8.33 -13.83
CA LEU A 82 -13.96 -7.52 -14.57
C LEU A 82 -13.41 -8.28 -15.78
N VAL A 83 -13.12 -9.58 -15.62
CA VAL A 83 -12.51 -10.37 -16.70
C VAL A 83 -13.55 -10.83 -17.72
N THR A 84 -14.75 -11.31 -17.31
CA THR A 84 -15.69 -12.00 -18.18
C THR A 84 -16.77 -11.09 -18.76
N VAL A 85 -17.13 -10.01 -18.08
CA VAL A 85 -18.19 -9.07 -18.47
C VAL A 85 -17.58 -7.77 -18.99
N ASP A 86 -16.69 -7.15 -18.19
CA ASP A 86 -16.09 -5.87 -18.55
C ASP A 86 -14.94 -6.02 -19.55
N ASN A 87 -14.40 -7.25 -19.70
CA ASN A 87 -13.32 -7.62 -20.62
C ASN A 87 -12.08 -6.73 -20.44
N VAL A 88 -11.59 -6.62 -19.20
CA VAL A 88 -10.39 -5.82 -18.91
C VAL A 88 -9.13 -6.46 -19.49
N ASP A 89 -8.20 -5.61 -19.92
CA ASP A 89 -6.91 -6.02 -20.45
C ASP A 89 -5.94 -6.44 -19.32
N VAL A 90 -5.98 -5.72 -18.19
CA VAL A 90 -5.10 -5.90 -17.04
C VAL A 90 -5.84 -5.58 -15.75
N LEU A 91 -5.40 -6.18 -14.65
CA LEU A 91 -5.91 -5.93 -13.32
C LEU A 91 -4.88 -5.16 -12.47
N ILE A 92 -5.36 -4.22 -11.67
CA ILE A 92 -4.57 -3.53 -10.64
C ILE A 92 -5.35 -3.52 -9.33
N GLY A 93 -4.75 -2.99 -8.27
CA GLY A 93 -5.48 -2.70 -7.03
C GLY A 93 -5.30 -3.75 -5.97
N GLY A 94 -6.32 -3.91 -5.16
CA GLY A 94 -6.28 -4.72 -3.96
C GLY A 94 -5.75 -3.95 -2.75
N MET A 95 -6.26 -4.30 -1.56
CA MET A 95 -5.84 -3.73 -0.28
C MET A 95 -5.79 -4.81 0.81
N SER A 96 -6.91 -5.47 1.09
CA SER A 96 -7.03 -6.44 2.17
C SER A 96 -6.47 -7.80 1.82
N SER A 97 -5.63 -8.37 2.70
CA SER A 97 -5.12 -9.74 2.55
C SER A 97 -6.24 -10.79 2.59
N GLY A 98 -7.28 -10.58 3.39
CA GLY A 98 -8.44 -11.48 3.42
C GLY A 98 -9.23 -11.48 2.11
N VAL A 99 -9.42 -10.31 1.51
CA VAL A 99 -10.06 -10.20 0.18
C VAL A 99 -9.20 -10.85 -0.89
N ALA A 100 -7.89 -10.59 -0.88
CA ALA A 100 -6.96 -11.19 -1.83
C ALA A 100 -6.95 -12.72 -1.79
N LEU A 101 -7.00 -13.33 -0.61
CA LEU A 101 -7.14 -14.79 -0.46
C LEU A 101 -8.39 -15.31 -1.17
N GLY A 102 -9.52 -14.61 -1.06
CA GLY A 102 -10.74 -14.95 -1.80
C GLY A 102 -10.60 -14.80 -3.31
N GLN A 103 -9.78 -13.85 -3.77
CA GLN A 103 -9.58 -13.55 -5.19
C GLN A 103 -8.63 -14.53 -5.91
N VAL A 104 -7.71 -15.19 -5.18
CA VAL A 104 -6.65 -16.03 -5.77
C VAL A 104 -7.20 -17.08 -6.74
N SER A 105 -8.30 -17.74 -6.39
CA SER A 105 -8.90 -18.77 -7.24
C SER A 105 -9.36 -18.22 -8.60
N ALA A 106 -10.03 -17.07 -8.60
CA ALA A 106 -10.48 -16.39 -9.80
C ALA A 106 -9.28 -15.85 -10.63
N MET A 107 -8.29 -15.26 -9.97
CA MET A 107 -7.07 -14.81 -10.64
C MET A 107 -6.34 -15.95 -11.35
N LYS A 108 -6.17 -17.11 -10.70
CA LYS A 108 -5.58 -18.32 -11.31
C LYS A 108 -6.38 -18.85 -12.48
N LYS A 109 -7.71 -18.88 -12.35
CA LYS A 109 -8.61 -19.37 -13.39
C LYS A 109 -8.46 -18.58 -14.70
N TYR A 110 -8.30 -17.27 -14.61
CA TYR A 110 -8.27 -16.41 -15.79
C TYR A 110 -6.88 -16.03 -16.26
N GLY A 111 -5.85 -16.08 -15.40
CA GLY A 111 -4.45 -15.81 -15.74
C GLY A 111 -4.20 -14.41 -16.32
N LYS A 112 -5.05 -13.42 -16.02
CA LYS A 112 -4.82 -12.03 -16.42
C LYS A 112 -3.67 -11.45 -15.61
N VAL A 113 -2.87 -10.58 -16.24
CA VAL A 113 -1.82 -9.85 -15.51
C VAL A 113 -2.46 -9.01 -14.40
N VAL A 114 -1.88 -9.10 -13.21
CA VAL A 114 -2.26 -8.34 -12.02
C VAL A 114 -1.05 -7.55 -11.53
N VAL A 115 -1.20 -6.23 -11.41
CA VAL A 115 -0.24 -5.38 -10.71
C VAL A 115 -0.87 -4.96 -9.39
N ALA A 116 -0.67 -5.78 -8.37
CA ALA A 116 -1.29 -5.61 -7.05
C ALA A 116 -0.63 -4.48 -6.28
N THR A 117 -1.46 -3.52 -5.81
CA THR A 117 -0.98 -2.31 -5.12
C THR A 117 -0.88 -2.49 -3.61
N GLY A 118 -1.66 -3.38 -3.06
CA GLY A 118 -1.68 -3.63 -1.65
C GLY A 118 -1.96 -5.07 -1.42
N ALA A 119 -3.18 -5.36 -1.18
CA ALA A 119 -3.75 -6.63 -0.86
C ALA A 119 -2.70 -7.69 -0.60
N ALA A 120 -2.59 -8.22 0.53
CA ALA A 120 -1.60 -9.23 0.68
C ALA A 120 -0.24 -8.77 1.21
N ALA A 121 -0.29 -7.91 2.22
CA ALA A 121 0.84 -7.88 3.12
C ALA A 121 1.08 -9.28 3.71
N SER A 122 0.04 -10.08 3.88
CA SER A 122 0.18 -11.44 4.43
C SER A 122 0.80 -12.43 3.45
N SER A 123 1.90 -13.07 3.85
CA SER A 123 2.57 -14.15 3.10
C SER A 123 1.69 -15.39 2.88
N SER A 124 0.54 -15.50 3.57
CA SER A 124 -0.46 -16.52 3.26
C SER A 124 -1.03 -16.38 1.85
N VAL A 125 -1.13 -15.15 1.34
CA VAL A 125 -1.55 -14.90 -0.05
C VAL A 125 -0.44 -15.30 -1.02
N GLU A 126 0.82 -14.99 -0.73
CA GLU A 126 1.96 -15.44 -1.54
C GLU A 126 1.97 -16.97 -1.66
N THR A 127 1.72 -17.66 -0.53
CA THR A 127 1.59 -19.12 -0.49
C THR A 127 0.42 -19.61 -1.34
N ALA A 128 -0.74 -18.96 -1.25
CA ALA A 128 -1.91 -19.33 -2.04
C ALA A 128 -1.73 -19.06 -3.54
N LEU A 129 -1.00 -18.01 -3.92
CA LEU A 129 -0.63 -17.74 -5.33
C LEU A 129 0.27 -18.83 -5.89
N GLY A 130 1.30 -19.24 -5.15
CA GLY A 130 2.27 -20.25 -5.59
C GLY A 130 3.31 -19.72 -6.57
N ALA A 131 4.30 -20.57 -6.89
CA ALA A 131 5.44 -20.19 -7.73
C ALA A 131 5.10 -20.01 -9.22
N ASP A 132 3.97 -20.55 -9.65
CA ASP A 132 3.50 -20.50 -11.05
C ASP A 132 2.71 -19.25 -11.39
N ALA A 133 2.57 -18.29 -10.44
CA ALA A 133 1.86 -17.06 -10.64
C ALA A 133 2.71 -16.00 -11.38
N ASP A 134 3.20 -16.31 -12.57
CA ASP A 134 4.04 -15.42 -13.39
C ASP A 134 3.30 -14.15 -13.84
N TRP A 135 1.99 -14.16 -13.83
CA TRP A 135 1.10 -13.04 -14.14
C TRP A 135 0.89 -12.09 -12.96
N TYR A 136 1.41 -12.38 -11.74
CA TYR A 136 1.19 -11.59 -10.53
C TYR A 136 2.43 -10.76 -10.18
N PHE A 137 2.28 -9.45 -10.24
CA PHE A 137 3.30 -8.45 -9.92
C PHE A 137 2.86 -7.72 -8.64
N HIS A 138 3.60 -7.90 -7.56
CA HIS A 138 3.23 -7.39 -6.24
C HIS A 138 4.04 -6.13 -5.88
N LEU A 139 3.38 -4.99 -5.75
CA LEU A 139 4.06 -3.74 -5.43
C LEU A 139 4.30 -3.55 -3.92
N HIS A 140 3.44 -4.09 -3.08
CA HIS A 140 3.51 -3.92 -1.63
C HIS A 140 4.44 -4.96 -0.98
N PRO A 141 5.23 -4.61 0.06
CA PRO A 141 6.06 -5.61 0.76
C PRO A 141 5.21 -6.64 1.51
N TRP A 142 5.62 -7.90 1.46
CA TRP A 142 5.06 -8.96 2.30
C TRP A 142 5.34 -8.73 3.79
N ASP A 143 4.57 -9.34 4.67
CA ASP A 143 4.69 -9.25 6.14
C ASP A 143 6.10 -9.56 6.64
N TYR A 144 6.78 -10.57 6.10
CA TYR A 144 8.17 -10.87 6.44
C TYR A 144 9.16 -9.77 5.97
N ASN A 145 8.91 -9.11 4.85
CA ASN A 145 9.69 -7.96 4.40
C ASN A 145 9.46 -6.74 5.31
N GLN A 146 8.21 -6.53 5.70
CA GLN A 146 7.83 -5.47 6.62
C GLN A 146 8.49 -5.67 7.98
N GLY A 147 8.32 -6.84 8.57
CA GLY A 147 8.94 -7.18 9.85
C GLY A 147 10.46 -7.03 9.84
N ALA A 148 11.13 -7.43 8.74
CA ALA A 148 12.58 -7.24 8.57
C ALA A 148 12.96 -5.75 8.53
N SER A 149 12.23 -4.94 7.76
CA SER A 149 12.46 -3.48 7.67
C SER A 149 12.28 -2.80 9.03
N TYR A 150 11.22 -3.14 9.76
CA TYR A 150 10.95 -2.54 11.08
C TYR A 150 11.99 -2.95 12.11
N ARG A 151 12.41 -4.22 12.09
CA ARG A 151 13.47 -4.70 12.95
C ARG A 151 14.77 -3.93 12.70
N GLN A 152 15.20 -3.84 11.44
CA GLN A 152 16.38 -3.08 11.06
C GLN A 152 16.26 -1.61 11.49
N GLY A 153 15.12 -0.98 11.21
CA GLY A 153 14.89 0.42 11.55
C GLY A 153 15.00 0.69 13.05
N TRP A 154 14.39 -0.13 13.88
CA TRP A 154 14.50 0.04 15.33
C TRP A 154 15.90 -0.27 15.85
N ASP A 155 16.61 -1.25 15.30
CA ASP A 155 18.00 -1.50 15.65
C ASP A 155 18.88 -0.27 15.32
N GLU A 156 18.77 0.29 14.13
CA GLU A 156 19.56 1.44 13.71
C GLU A 156 19.18 2.73 14.46
N ILE A 157 17.87 2.96 14.71
CA ILE A 157 17.40 4.11 15.49
C ILE A 157 17.99 4.07 16.91
N GLN A 158 17.99 2.91 17.58
CA GLN A 158 18.52 2.77 18.93
C GLN A 158 20.05 2.93 18.98
N VAL A 159 20.75 2.56 17.93
CA VAL A 159 22.20 2.83 17.80
C VAL A 159 22.46 4.33 17.66
N LYS A 160 21.74 5.00 16.77
CA LYS A 160 21.95 6.44 16.48
C LYS A 160 21.43 7.36 17.58
N TYR A 161 20.34 6.99 18.23
CA TYR A 161 19.66 7.77 19.25
C TYR A 161 19.61 6.98 20.56
N SER A 162 20.67 7.12 21.38
CA SER A 162 20.89 6.32 22.59
C SER A 162 19.83 6.50 23.69
N ASN A 163 19.01 7.57 23.60
CA ASN A 163 17.86 7.77 24.49
C ASN A 163 16.65 6.91 24.10
N VAL A 164 16.54 6.43 22.85
CA VAL A 164 15.49 5.50 22.44
C VAL A 164 15.81 4.11 22.97
N LYS A 165 14.90 3.52 23.74
CA LYS A 165 15.05 2.21 24.36
C LYS A 165 13.81 1.38 24.15
N ILE A 166 13.89 0.42 23.22
CA ILE A 166 12.80 -0.51 22.90
C ILE A 166 13.33 -1.92 23.09
N LYS A 167 12.75 -2.63 24.03
CA LYS A 167 13.05 -4.04 24.30
C LYS A 167 11.77 -4.89 24.29
N LYS A 168 10.68 -4.34 24.86
CA LYS A 168 9.39 -5.01 24.92
C LYS A 168 8.44 -4.38 23.93
N ILE A 169 7.90 -5.20 23.05
CA ILE A 169 6.91 -4.81 22.03
C ILE A 169 5.62 -5.55 22.32
N PHE A 170 4.50 -4.85 22.36
CA PHE A 170 3.18 -5.45 22.35
C PHE A 170 2.48 -5.06 21.07
N LEU A 171 2.07 -6.05 20.27
CA LEU A 171 1.37 -5.83 19.02
C LEU A 171 -0.09 -6.27 19.16
N ALA A 172 -1.00 -5.29 19.21
CA ALA A 172 -2.43 -5.51 19.01
C ALA A 172 -2.69 -5.69 17.52
N TYR A 173 -3.45 -6.71 17.12
CA TYR A 173 -3.65 -7.00 15.70
C TYR A 173 -5.10 -7.37 15.40
N GLU A 174 -5.61 -6.89 14.26
CA GLU A 174 -6.92 -7.30 13.78
C GLU A 174 -6.93 -8.80 13.47
N GLU A 175 -8.07 -9.46 13.69
CA GLU A 175 -8.20 -10.93 13.65
C GLU A 175 -7.98 -11.55 12.26
N GLY A 176 -8.01 -10.76 11.19
CA GLY A 176 -7.86 -11.24 9.83
C GLY A 176 -6.42 -11.56 9.43
N ALA A 177 -6.25 -11.93 8.16
CA ALA A 177 -4.97 -12.38 7.61
C ALA A 177 -3.87 -11.30 7.67
N PHE A 178 -4.23 -10.02 7.54
CA PHE A 178 -3.29 -8.91 7.64
C PHE A 178 -2.71 -8.76 9.05
N GLY A 179 -3.57 -8.61 10.06
CA GLY A 179 -3.12 -8.41 11.44
C GLY A 179 -2.38 -9.62 11.98
N LYS A 180 -2.93 -10.83 11.77
CA LYS A 180 -2.30 -12.09 12.20
C LYS A 180 -0.92 -12.29 11.55
N GLY A 181 -0.79 -12.08 10.24
CA GLY A 181 0.48 -12.17 9.52
C GLY A 181 1.50 -11.15 10.04
N SER A 182 1.08 -9.91 10.26
CA SER A 182 1.92 -8.85 10.84
C SER A 182 2.44 -9.22 12.22
N PHE A 183 1.60 -9.80 13.10
CA PHE A 183 2.00 -10.26 14.42
C PHE A 183 3.00 -11.42 14.34
N ASP A 184 2.68 -12.46 13.58
CA ASP A 184 3.51 -13.67 13.48
C ASP A 184 4.92 -13.33 12.97
N GLN A 185 5.02 -12.54 11.89
CA GLN A 185 6.31 -12.16 11.33
C GLN A 185 7.08 -11.18 12.23
N THR A 186 6.40 -10.25 12.90
CA THR A 186 7.03 -9.40 13.91
C THR A 186 7.62 -10.25 15.02
N LYS A 187 6.86 -11.20 15.57
CA LYS A 187 7.32 -12.10 16.62
C LYS A 187 8.53 -12.93 16.18
N ILE A 188 8.46 -13.55 15.00
CA ILE A 188 9.56 -14.37 14.45
C ILE A 188 10.83 -13.53 14.30
N LEU A 189 10.73 -12.36 13.67
CA LEU A 189 11.89 -11.56 13.28
C LEU A 189 12.50 -10.78 14.44
N PHE A 190 11.69 -10.25 15.35
CA PHE A 190 12.19 -9.47 16.48
C PHE A 190 12.70 -10.35 17.62
N ALA A 191 12.07 -11.48 17.88
CA ALA A 191 12.51 -12.37 18.95
C ALA A 191 13.67 -13.30 18.56
N ALA A 192 14.09 -13.33 17.30
CA ALA A 192 15.03 -14.30 16.74
C ALA A 192 16.37 -14.42 17.49
N ASP A 193 16.87 -13.32 18.04
CA ASP A 193 18.17 -13.25 18.77
C ASP A 193 18.03 -12.87 20.24
N GLY A 194 16.81 -12.85 20.78
CA GLY A 194 16.53 -12.56 22.17
C GLY A 194 16.66 -11.08 22.57
N ARG A 195 16.98 -10.17 21.64
CA ARG A 195 17.09 -8.73 21.95
C ARG A 195 15.74 -8.09 22.25
N TYR A 196 14.68 -8.59 21.63
CA TYR A 196 13.32 -8.11 21.83
C TYR A 196 12.42 -9.18 22.41
N ILE A 197 11.50 -8.74 23.25
CA ILE A 197 10.38 -9.56 23.75
C ILE A 197 9.14 -9.07 23.01
N VAL A 198 8.50 -9.96 22.26
CA VAL A 198 7.28 -9.63 21.50
C VAL A 198 6.10 -10.41 22.05
N ASP A 199 5.11 -9.68 22.51
CA ASP A 199 3.81 -10.17 22.95
C ASP A 199 2.69 -9.51 22.14
N GLY A 200 1.48 -10.00 22.23
CA GLY A 200 0.35 -9.40 21.51
C GLY A 200 -0.95 -10.14 21.71
N ALA A 201 -2.03 -9.49 21.28
CA ALA A 201 -3.36 -10.05 21.33
C ALA A 201 -4.23 -9.54 20.15
N PRO A 202 -5.21 -10.33 19.69
CA PRO A 202 -6.12 -9.93 18.63
C PRO A 202 -7.16 -8.94 19.12
N PHE A 203 -7.71 -8.17 18.17
CA PHE A 203 -8.92 -7.37 18.36
C PHE A 203 -9.79 -7.43 17.10
N LYS A 204 -11.10 -7.20 17.28
CA LYS A 204 -12.02 -7.02 16.17
C LYS A 204 -12.03 -5.55 15.75
N SER A 205 -11.62 -5.29 14.51
CA SER A 205 -11.55 -3.93 13.98
C SER A 205 -12.91 -3.24 13.87
N ALA A 206 -12.95 -1.93 14.09
CA ALA A 206 -14.12 -1.09 13.86
C ALA A 206 -14.59 -1.17 12.39
N ALA A 207 -13.69 -1.28 11.43
CA ALA A 207 -14.02 -1.49 10.01
C ALA A 207 -14.79 -2.80 9.76
N GLN A 208 -14.75 -3.75 10.70
CA GLN A 208 -15.40 -5.05 10.64
C GLN A 208 -16.49 -5.21 11.70
N GLY A 209 -17.01 -4.10 12.23
CA GLY A 209 -18.08 -4.09 13.24
C GLY A 209 -17.62 -4.38 14.67
N GLY A 210 -16.31 -4.17 14.94
CA GLY A 210 -15.73 -4.11 16.29
C GLY A 210 -15.66 -2.68 16.83
N GLY A 211 -14.55 -2.33 17.51
CA GLY A 211 -14.30 -0.98 18.03
C GLY A 211 -14.18 -0.90 19.55
N ASP A 212 -14.29 -2.02 20.24
CA ASP A 212 -13.93 -2.16 21.64
C ASP A 212 -12.53 -2.77 21.76
N TYR A 213 -11.61 -2.00 22.29
CA TYR A 213 -10.19 -2.38 22.45
C TYR A 213 -9.82 -2.58 23.92
N GLY A 214 -10.78 -2.51 24.84
CA GLY A 214 -10.53 -2.60 26.29
C GLY A 214 -9.71 -3.82 26.70
N SER A 215 -10.07 -5.00 26.21
CA SER A 215 -9.37 -6.25 26.56
C SER A 215 -7.91 -6.28 26.06
N VAL A 216 -7.66 -5.87 24.81
CA VAL A 216 -6.31 -5.87 24.26
C VAL A 216 -5.43 -4.78 24.88
N LEU A 217 -6.02 -3.64 25.23
CA LEU A 217 -5.30 -2.55 25.92
C LEU A 217 -4.97 -2.92 27.36
N GLU A 218 -5.83 -3.65 28.07
CA GLU A 218 -5.55 -4.15 29.41
C GLU A 218 -4.40 -5.18 29.38
N ALA A 219 -4.42 -6.12 28.43
CA ALA A 219 -3.33 -7.06 28.21
C ALA A 219 -2.00 -6.33 27.93
N ALA A 220 -2.03 -5.30 27.06
CA ALA A 220 -0.87 -4.47 26.78
C ALA A 220 -0.36 -3.72 28.03
N LYS A 221 -1.27 -3.16 28.83
CA LYS A 221 -0.92 -2.45 30.05
C LYS A 221 -0.26 -3.36 31.09
N MET A 222 -0.71 -4.61 31.20
CA MET A 222 -0.09 -5.64 32.05
C MET A 222 1.31 -6.03 31.55
N ALA A 223 1.50 -6.11 30.23
CA ALA A 223 2.80 -6.43 29.61
C ALA A 223 3.85 -5.32 29.78
N LYS A 224 3.42 -4.07 30.02
CA LYS A 224 4.30 -2.88 30.18
C LYS A 224 5.28 -2.74 29.02
N PRO A 225 4.83 -2.58 27.76
CA PRO A 225 5.71 -2.48 26.60
C PRO A 225 6.44 -1.14 26.55
N ASP A 226 7.62 -1.17 25.93
CA ASP A 226 8.32 0.06 25.50
C ASP A 226 7.69 0.61 24.23
N LEU A 227 7.18 -0.28 23.36
CA LEU A 227 6.47 0.04 22.13
C LEU A 227 5.16 -0.75 22.07
N PHE A 228 4.05 -0.05 22.12
CA PHE A 228 2.73 -0.60 21.76
C PHE A 228 2.47 -0.31 20.30
N LEU A 229 2.18 -1.35 19.53
CA LEU A 229 1.81 -1.26 18.12
C LEU A 229 0.40 -1.79 17.90
N TRP A 230 -0.30 -1.26 16.91
CA TRP A 230 -1.49 -1.91 16.39
C TRP A 230 -1.38 -2.15 14.88
N ALA A 231 -1.79 -3.31 14.42
CA ALA A 231 -2.00 -3.66 13.02
C ALA A 231 -3.51 -3.78 12.77
N GLY A 232 -4.09 -2.76 12.16
CA GLY A 232 -5.52 -2.64 11.91
C GLY A 232 -5.78 -1.62 10.80
N TRP A 233 -6.99 -1.10 10.75
CA TRP A 233 -7.45 -0.18 9.72
C TRP A 233 -7.45 1.28 10.22
N ASP A 234 -7.73 2.23 9.33
CA ASP A 234 -7.82 3.65 9.66
C ASP A 234 -8.87 3.92 10.76
N ALA A 235 -10.01 3.23 10.70
CA ALA A 235 -11.09 3.33 11.67
C ALA A 235 -10.68 2.96 13.10
N ASP A 236 -9.60 2.20 13.29
CA ASP A 236 -9.11 1.76 14.62
C ASP A 236 -8.24 2.82 15.31
N ALA A 237 -7.61 3.72 14.55
CA ALA A 237 -6.52 4.56 15.03
C ALA A 237 -6.91 5.50 16.18
N LEU A 238 -7.97 6.30 16.01
CA LEU A 238 -8.43 7.21 17.07
C LEU A 238 -9.07 6.46 18.25
N PRO A 239 -9.98 5.50 18.05
CA PRO A 239 -10.61 4.78 19.18
C PRO A 239 -9.61 4.02 20.05
N ILE A 240 -8.55 3.43 19.49
CA ILE A 240 -7.48 2.80 20.28
C ILE A 240 -6.80 3.84 21.20
N LEU A 241 -6.43 5.00 20.67
CA LEU A 241 -5.76 6.04 21.44
C LEU A 241 -6.69 6.68 22.49
N GLU A 242 -7.96 6.88 22.17
CA GLU A 242 -8.98 7.40 23.09
C GLU A 242 -9.20 6.44 24.26
N GLN A 243 -9.38 5.15 24.00
CA GLN A 243 -9.55 4.14 25.02
C GLN A 243 -8.27 3.96 25.86
N ALA A 244 -7.08 3.96 25.23
CA ALA A 244 -5.81 3.94 25.94
C ALA A 244 -5.67 5.12 26.92
N LYS A 245 -6.04 6.33 26.47
CA LYS A 245 -6.06 7.52 27.32
C LYS A 245 -7.04 7.39 28.48
N ALA A 246 -8.25 6.94 28.24
CA ALA A 246 -9.28 6.71 29.28
C ALA A 246 -8.77 5.69 30.35
N MET A 247 -8.06 4.67 29.92
CA MET A 247 -7.44 3.65 30.79
C MET A 247 -6.12 4.11 31.42
N LYS A 248 -5.64 5.33 31.16
CA LYS A 248 -4.34 5.84 31.59
C LYS A 248 -3.17 4.91 31.22
N PHE A 249 -3.26 4.29 30.05
CA PHE A 249 -2.20 3.45 29.49
C PHE A 249 -1.25 4.32 28.66
N SER A 250 0.01 4.43 29.07
CA SER A 250 1.06 5.20 28.39
C SER A 250 2.32 4.34 28.27
N PRO A 251 2.52 3.63 27.15
CA PRO A 251 3.78 2.92 26.85
C PRO A 251 4.91 3.89 26.56
N GLY A 252 6.11 3.37 26.32
CA GLY A 252 7.25 4.20 25.85
C GLY A 252 6.98 4.89 24.52
N LEU A 253 6.33 4.20 23.58
CA LEU A 253 5.78 4.74 22.33
C LEU A 253 4.44 4.08 21.99
N PHE A 254 3.53 4.85 21.43
CA PHE A 254 2.41 4.33 20.63
C PHE A 254 2.81 4.27 19.17
N GLY A 255 2.44 3.19 18.51
CA GLY A 255 2.63 3.05 17.08
C GLY A 255 1.54 2.24 16.41
N GLY A 256 1.42 2.40 15.10
CA GLY A 256 0.46 1.67 14.30
C GLY A 256 0.99 1.32 12.92
N ALA A 257 0.31 0.39 12.30
CA ALA A 257 0.53 0.02 10.91
C ALA A 257 -0.79 0.06 10.10
N PRO A 258 -1.66 1.10 10.28
CA PRO A 258 -2.79 1.22 9.40
C PRO A 258 -2.29 1.61 8.00
N PRO A 259 -2.91 1.08 6.94
CA PRO A 259 -2.54 1.41 5.57
C PRO A 259 -2.90 2.86 5.20
N GLY A 260 -3.78 3.49 5.95
CA GLY A 260 -4.18 4.89 5.85
C GLY A 260 -4.51 5.49 7.21
N TRP A 261 -4.77 6.78 7.24
CA TRP A 261 -5.10 7.51 8.46
C TRP A 261 -6.45 8.21 8.33
N PRO A 262 -7.24 8.31 9.39
CA PRO A 262 -8.48 9.08 9.37
C PRO A 262 -8.22 10.52 8.93
N VAL A 263 -9.12 11.10 8.17
CA VAL A 263 -9.05 12.51 7.80
C VAL A 263 -8.97 13.36 9.08
N GLY A 264 -8.00 14.27 9.13
CA GLY A 264 -7.78 15.11 10.30
C GLY A 264 -7.05 14.44 11.47
N PHE A 265 -6.55 13.19 11.33
CA PHE A 265 -5.80 12.52 12.41
C PHE A 265 -4.67 13.39 12.95
N GLY A 266 -3.91 14.06 12.09
CA GLY A 266 -2.81 14.95 12.47
C GLY A 266 -3.23 16.17 13.27
N THR A 267 -4.49 16.58 13.23
CA THR A 267 -5.02 17.69 14.03
C THR A 267 -5.44 17.26 15.44
N SER A 268 -5.56 15.97 15.69
CA SER A 268 -5.84 15.42 17.01
C SER A 268 -4.59 15.50 17.90
N ARG A 269 -4.76 15.95 19.13
CA ARG A 269 -3.66 15.90 20.13
C ARG A 269 -3.24 14.46 20.47
N LEU A 270 -4.05 13.46 20.13
CA LEU A 270 -3.75 12.06 20.34
C LEU A 270 -2.75 11.51 19.32
N SER A 271 -2.63 12.15 18.15
CA SER A 271 -1.70 11.74 17.10
C SER A 271 -0.23 12.11 17.39
N GLU A 272 0.00 13.12 18.22
CA GLU A 272 1.34 13.68 18.43
C GLU A 272 2.31 12.61 18.97
N ASN A 273 3.42 12.46 18.27
CA ASN A 273 4.47 11.46 18.53
C ASN A 273 4.08 9.98 18.33
N VAL A 274 2.90 9.68 17.76
CA VAL A 274 2.57 8.31 17.34
C VAL A 274 3.51 7.91 16.20
N VAL A 275 4.24 6.80 16.38
CA VAL A 275 5.05 6.22 15.30
C VAL A 275 4.19 5.34 14.40
N PHE A 276 4.61 5.15 13.15
CA PHE A 276 3.89 4.26 12.27
C PHE A 276 4.79 3.68 11.19
N TYR A 277 4.31 2.62 10.60
CA TYR A 277 4.94 1.92 9.52
C TYR A 277 4.23 2.26 8.20
N GLY A 278 5.00 2.59 7.18
CA GLY A 278 4.44 2.98 5.90
C GLY A 278 5.48 3.03 4.79
N MET A 279 5.03 3.40 3.61
CA MET A 279 5.91 3.47 2.43
C MET A 279 6.11 4.90 1.96
N TRP A 280 5.22 5.79 2.34
CA TRP A 280 5.19 7.18 1.89
C TRP A 280 4.51 8.08 2.90
N ALA A 281 4.89 9.34 2.88
CA ALA A 281 4.24 10.45 3.57
C ALA A 281 4.41 11.74 2.76
N PRO A 282 3.57 12.77 2.96
CA PRO A 282 3.70 14.05 2.27
C PRO A 282 5.07 14.72 2.42
N SER A 283 5.78 14.49 3.53
CA SER A 283 7.14 15.00 3.76
C SER A 283 8.16 14.52 2.73
N ILE A 284 7.93 13.38 2.07
CA ILE A 284 8.79 12.87 0.98
C ILE A 284 8.82 13.82 -0.23
N ASN A 285 7.81 14.70 -0.38
CA ASN A 285 7.79 15.72 -1.44
C ASN A 285 9.00 16.67 -1.37
N GLU A 286 9.62 16.81 -0.20
CA GLU A 286 10.78 17.68 0.02
C GLU A 286 12.07 17.08 -0.59
N VAL A 287 12.10 15.76 -0.77
CA VAL A 287 13.28 15.02 -1.24
C VAL A 287 13.07 14.24 -2.54
N SER A 288 11.83 14.16 -3.04
CA SER A 288 11.49 13.41 -4.25
C SER A 288 10.63 14.23 -5.23
N PRO A 289 11.18 14.62 -6.41
CA PRO A 289 10.40 15.30 -7.44
C PRO A 289 9.20 14.48 -7.95
N ALA A 290 9.33 13.16 -8.02
CA ALA A 290 8.23 12.27 -8.41
C ALA A 290 7.09 12.30 -7.39
N SER A 291 7.43 12.30 -6.10
CA SER A 291 6.44 12.45 -5.01
C SER A 291 5.73 13.79 -5.09
N LYS A 292 6.49 14.86 -5.27
CA LYS A 292 5.92 16.21 -5.39
C LYS A 292 4.96 16.33 -6.57
N LYS A 293 5.34 15.81 -7.74
CA LYS A 293 4.47 15.81 -8.94
C LYS A 293 3.15 15.10 -8.68
N PHE A 294 3.21 13.90 -8.10
CA PHE A 294 2.01 13.13 -7.74
C PHE A 294 1.12 13.91 -6.76
N TYR A 295 1.72 14.41 -5.67
CA TYR A 295 1.00 15.12 -4.60
C TYR A 295 0.32 16.39 -5.12
N ASP A 296 1.07 17.25 -5.83
CA ASP A 296 0.53 18.50 -6.39
C ASP A 296 -0.65 18.22 -7.35
N GLY A 297 -0.53 17.19 -8.20
CA GLY A 297 -1.59 16.76 -9.10
C GLY A 297 -2.83 16.25 -8.36
N PHE A 298 -2.63 15.44 -7.31
CA PHE A 298 -3.72 14.90 -6.50
C PHE A 298 -4.48 16.04 -5.77
N VAL A 299 -3.76 16.94 -5.11
CA VAL A 299 -4.35 18.08 -4.41
C VAL A 299 -5.03 19.04 -5.39
N ALA A 300 -4.43 19.31 -6.55
CA ALA A 300 -5.03 20.16 -7.57
C ALA A 300 -6.36 19.60 -8.08
N LYS A 301 -6.45 18.28 -8.26
CA LYS A 301 -7.64 17.60 -8.77
C LYS A 301 -8.74 17.44 -7.72
N TYR A 302 -8.37 16.97 -6.53
CA TYR A 302 -9.35 16.52 -5.52
C TYR A 302 -9.57 17.49 -4.36
N LYS A 303 -8.76 18.54 -4.23
CA LYS A 303 -8.81 19.56 -3.15
C LYS A 303 -8.68 18.97 -1.76
N LEU A 304 -7.96 17.86 -1.64
CA LEU A 304 -7.62 17.18 -0.39
C LEU A 304 -6.22 16.54 -0.49
N GLU A 305 -5.60 16.27 0.65
CA GLU A 305 -4.29 15.62 0.70
C GLU A 305 -4.43 14.08 0.70
N PRO A 306 -3.46 13.35 0.10
CA PRO A 306 -3.39 11.91 0.26
C PRO A 306 -3.14 11.54 1.74
N ALA A 307 -4.01 10.70 2.32
CA ALA A 307 -3.93 10.22 3.70
C ALA A 307 -3.39 8.78 3.81
N THR A 308 -3.01 8.20 2.69
CA THR A 308 -2.52 6.82 2.60
C THR A 308 -1.40 6.68 1.58
N TYR A 309 -0.43 5.80 1.86
CA TYR A 309 0.61 5.44 0.89
C TYR A 309 0.09 4.59 -0.28
N PHE A 310 -1.14 4.07 -0.19
CA PHE A 310 -1.80 3.39 -1.31
C PHE A 310 -2.13 4.33 -2.46
N ALA A 311 -2.32 5.62 -2.19
CA ALA A 311 -2.56 6.59 -3.24
C ALA A 311 -1.36 6.68 -4.22
N PRO A 312 -0.12 7.02 -3.79
CA PRO A 312 1.02 7.00 -4.69
C PRO A 312 1.36 5.62 -5.25
N LEU A 313 1.02 4.54 -4.55
CA LEU A 313 1.26 3.19 -5.01
C LEU A 313 0.30 2.82 -6.15
N SER A 314 -0.99 3.17 -6.04
CA SER A 314 -2.01 2.95 -7.08
C SER A 314 -1.76 3.82 -8.32
N TYR A 315 -1.32 5.06 -8.12
CA TYR A 315 -0.83 5.93 -9.20
C TYR A 315 0.33 5.26 -9.95
N SER A 316 1.31 4.70 -9.21
CA SER A 316 2.45 4.00 -9.78
C SER A 316 2.04 2.77 -10.58
N ALA A 317 1.07 1.99 -10.10
CA ALA A 317 0.59 0.79 -10.79
C ALA A 317 0.07 1.12 -12.20
N VAL A 318 -0.70 2.20 -12.35
CA VAL A 318 -1.21 2.64 -13.65
C VAL A 318 -0.07 3.06 -14.59
N TYR A 319 0.90 3.83 -14.10
CA TYR A 319 2.06 4.22 -14.91
C TYR A 319 2.95 3.05 -15.32
N ILE A 320 3.16 2.08 -14.41
CA ILE A 320 3.91 0.84 -14.69
C ILE A 320 3.20 0.01 -15.76
N VAL A 321 1.88 -0.15 -15.64
CA VAL A 321 1.06 -0.86 -16.64
C VAL A 321 1.10 -0.15 -17.99
N ALA A 322 0.91 1.16 -18.02
CA ALA A 322 0.93 1.96 -19.25
C ALA A 322 2.28 1.88 -19.97
N ASP A 323 3.38 2.00 -19.23
CA ASP A 323 4.73 1.86 -19.76
C ASP A 323 5.00 0.43 -20.29
N ALA A 324 4.55 -0.59 -19.55
CA ALA A 324 4.68 -1.98 -19.99
C ALA A 324 3.91 -2.25 -21.28
N ILE A 325 2.67 -1.79 -21.41
CA ILE A 325 1.87 -1.89 -22.65
C ILE A 325 2.56 -1.18 -23.80
N LYS A 326 3.12 0.02 -23.56
CA LYS A 326 3.86 0.77 -24.58
C LYS A 326 5.09 0.02 -25.06
N ARG A 327 5.88 -0.56 -24.15
CA ARG A 327 7.09 -1.36 -24.49
C ARG A 327 6.74 -2.69 -25.16
N ALA A 328 5.65 -3.34 -24.74
CA ALA A 328 5.16 -4.58 -25.33
C ALA A 328 4.52 -4.35 -26.73
N GLY A 329 4.03 -3.16 -27.00
CA GLY A 329 3.23 -2.87 -28.21
C GLY A 329 1.88 -3.59 -28.22
N SER A 330 1.44 -4.19 -27.10
CA SER A 330 0.29 -5.09 -27.01
C SER A 330 -0.25 -5.15 -25.57
N THR A 331 -1.50 -5.60 -25.42
CA THR A 331 -2.11 -6.00 -24.13
C THR A 331 -2.12 -7.52 -23.93
N ASP A 332 -1.44 -8.28 -24.80
CA ASP A 332 -1.29 -9.73 -24.66
C ASP A 332 -0.57 -10.08 -23.33
N THR A 333 -1.10 -11.07 -22.61
CA THR A 333 -0.61 -11.47 -21.30
C THR A 333 0.89 -11.81 -21.29
N ALA A 334 1.37 -12.59 -22.24
CA ALA A 334 2.77 -13.02 -22.26
C ALA A 334 3.72 -11.86 -22.61
N ALA A 335 3.29 -10.99 -23.53
CA ALA A 335 4.02 -9.77 -23.88
C ALA A 335 4.10 -8.78 -22.71
N LEU A 336 3.00 -8.64 -21.95
CA LEU A 336 2.94 -7.79 -20.76
C LEU A 336 3.83 -8.31 -19.62
N ILE A 337 3.82 -9.61 -19.35
CA ILE A 337 4.68 -10.23 -18.34
C ILE A 337 6.14 -9.88 -18.62
N LYS A 338 6.61 -10.15 -19.85
CA LYS A 338 7.99 -9.85 -20.27
C LYS A 338 8.31 -8.35 -20.16
N ALA A 339 7.37 -7.49 -20.51
CA ALA A 339 7.57 -6.05 -20.39
C ALA A 339 7.62 -5.60 -18.93
N LEU A 340 6.77 -6.14 -18.06
CA LEU A 340 6.74 -5.82 -16.63
C LEU A 340 7.99 -6.29 -15.90
N GLU A 341 8.56 -7.43 -16.25
CA GLU A 341 9.84 -7.93 -15.72
C GLU A 341 10.99 -6.93 -15.94
N ALA A 342 10.96 -6.17 -17.02
CA ALA A 342 11.94 -5.14 -17.34
C ALA A 342 11.60 -3.75 -16.75
N THR A 343 10.66 -3.67 -15.83
CA THR A 343 10.25 -2.39 -15.22
C THR A 343 11.39 -1.75 -14.44
N LYS A 344 11.60 -0.45 -14.68
CA LYS A 344 12.41 0.44 -13.86
C LYS A 344 11.67 1.78 -13.77
N TYR A 345 10.93 1.99 -12.69
CA TYR A 345 10.04 3.11 -12.53
C TYR A 345 10.39 3.96 -11.31
N GLU A 346 10.70 5.25 -11.53
CA GLU A 346 10.92 6.22 -10.46
C GLU A 346 9.57 6.60 -9.85
N SER A 347 9.30 6.06 -8.68
CA SER A 347 7.98 6.15 -8.06
C SER A 347 7.82 7.35 -7.14
N PRO A 348 6.58 7.82 -6.93
CA PRO A 348 6.28 8.81 -5.89
C PRO A 348 6.65 8.37 -4.46
N LEU A 349 6.93 7.10 -4.24
CA LEU A 349 7.41 6.59 -2.94
C LEU A 349 8.83 7.05 -2.60
N GLY A 350 9.50 7.80 -3.50
CA GLY A 350 10.90 8.23 -3.35
C GLY A 350 11.89 7.09 -3.56
N GLN A 351 11.52 6.10 -4.38
CA GLN A 351 12.38 4.97 -4.74
C GLN A 351 12.03 4.43 -6.13
N THR A 352 13.02 3.81 -6.78
CA THR A 352 12.83 3.11 -8.05
C THR A 352 12.15 1.76 -7.79
N ILE A 353 11.08 1.45 -8.53
CA ILE A 353 10.43 0.15 -8.53
C ILE A 353 11.00 -0.70 -9.66
N THR A 354 11.50 -1.88 -9.28
CA THR A 354 11.88 -2.98 -10.17
C THR A 354 11.28 -4.26 -9.62
N PHE A 355 10.99 -5.24 -10.47
CA PHE A 355 10.48 -6.52 -10.00
C PHE A 355 11.61 -7.54 -9.83
N THR A 356 11.66 -8.18 -8.67
CA THR A 356 12.66 -9.19 -8.31
C THR A 356 11.99 -10.33 -7.55
N PRO A 357 12.56 -11.55 -7.50
CA PRO A 357 11.95 -12.66 -6.78
C PRO A 357 11.69 -12.35 -5.29
N ALA A 358 10.54 -12.79 -4.79
CA ALA A 358 10.20 -12.91 -3.38
C ALA A 358 10.52 -14.34 -2.87
N LYS A 359 9.87 -14.81 -1.81
CA LYS A 359 10.10 -16.19 -1.34
C LYS A 359 9.44 -17.23 -2.26
N ILE A 360 8.30 -16.91 -2.84
CA ILE A 360 7.52 -17.83 -3.67
C ILE A 360 7.25 -17.22 -5.04
N ILE A 361 6.67 -16.01 -5.12
CA ILE A 361 6.40 -15.35 -6.39
C ILE A 361 7.66 -14.74 -7.01
N LYS A 362 7.66 -14.61 -8.34
CA LYS A 362 8.81 -14.10 -9.10
C LYS A 362 8.89 -12.56 -9.11
N HIS A 363 7.80 -11.84 -8.92
CA HIS A 363 7.70 -10.43 -9.25
C HIS A 363 7.29 -9.57 -8.04
N GLN A 364 8.25 -9.33 -7.15
CA GLN A 364 8.12 -8.42 -6.00
C GLN A 364 8.73 -7.06 -6.34
N GLY A 365 7.95 -6.00 -6.23
CA GLY A 365 8.37 -4.62 -6.46
C GLY A 365 9.06 -4.01 -5.25
N VAL A 366 8.28 -3.43 -4.32
CA VAL A 366 8.84 -2.84 -3.10
C VAL A 366 9.05 -3.91 -2.04
N LYS A 367 10.21 -3.89 -1.37
CA LYS A 367 10.55 -4.83 -0.29
C LYS A 367 10.68 -4.16 1.08
N ASN A 368 10.93 -2.85 1.10
CA ASN A 368 11.21 -2.13 2.33
C ASN A 368 10.09 -1.14 2.67
N GLN A 369 9.86 -0.98 3.96
CA GLN A 369 9.01 0.07 4.50
C GLN A 369 9.85 1.08 5.29
N LYS A 370 9.20 2.15 5.69
CA LYS A 370 9.79 3.25 6.47
C LYS A 370 9.19 3.23 7.88
N ILE A 371 9.92 3.79 8.85
CA ILE A 371 9.37 4.17 10.14
C ILE A 371 9.13 5.68 10.10
N LEU A 372 7.92 6.06 10.39
CA LEU A 372 7.46 7.44 10.38
C LEU A 372 6.92 7.81 11.76
N GLN A 373 6.77 9.11 11.99
CA GLN A 373 6.19 9.63 13.24
C GLN A 373 5.34 10.85 12.96
N TRP A 374 4.20 10.94 13.59
CA TRP A 374 3.41 12.15 13.60
C TRP A 374 4.07 13.20 14.49
N GLN A 375 4.47 14.31 13.91
CA GLN A 375 5.11 15.42 14.62
C GLN A 375 4.49 16.74 14.16
N LYS A 376 3.93 17.51 15.10
CA LYS A 376 3.29 18.80 14.82
C LYS A 376 2.20 18.70 13.72
N GLY A 377 1.43 17.62 13.77
CA GLY A 377 0.35 17.36 12.83
C GLY A 377 0.79 16.84 11.44
N ARG A 378 2.09 16.60 11.21
CA ARG A 378 2.66 16.12 9.95
C ARG A 378 3.20 14.70 10.11
N GLN A 379 3.18 13.95 9.03
CA GLN A 379 3.82 12.65 8.92
C GLN A 379 5.29 12.84 8.51
N GLU A 380 6.22 12.57 9.43
CA GLU A 380 7.65 12.73 9.19
C GLU A 380 8.33 11.37 9.08
N VAL A 381 9.25 11.23 8.13
CA VAL A 381 10.10 10.03 8.03
C VAL A 381 11.21 10.13 9.07
N ILE A 382 11.32 9.13 9.96
CA ILE A 382 12.39 9.05 10.95
C ILE A 382 13.42 7.96 10.63
N TRP A 383 13.07 7.04 9.74
CA TRP A 383 13.94 6.01 9.17
C TRP A 383 13.37 5.51 7.83
N PRO A 384 14.19 5.20 6.81
CA PRO A 384 15.66 5.19 6.79
C PRO A 384 16.26 6.60 6.79
N PHE A 385 17.50 6.73 7.30
CA PHE A 385 18.09 8.04 7.59
C PHE A 385 18.41 8.88 6.35
N GLU A 386 18.65 8.25 5.20
CA GLU A 386 18.90 8.92 3.93
C GLU A 386 17.68 9.68 3.39
N SER A 387 16.48 9.27 3.80
CA SER A 387 15.23 9.93 3.43
C SER A 387 14.49 10.53 4.64
N ALA A 388 15.15 10.58 5.82
CA ALA A 388 14.54 11.09 7.02
C ALA A 388 14.31 12.59 6.94
N THR A 389 13.09 13.03 7.30
CA THR A 389 12.67 14.44 7.34
C THR A 389 12.66 14.99 8.77
N ALA A 390 12.72 14.11 9.79
CA ALA A 390 12.80 14.50 11.19
C ALA A 390 13.59 13.49 12.03
N LYS A 391 13.94 13.90 13.27
CA LYS A 391 14.49 13.00 14.30
C LYS A 391 13.34 12.35 15.08
N PRO A 392 13.52 11.11 15.59
CA PRO A 392 12.52 10.49 16.45
C PRO A 392 12.33 11.26 17.77
N VAL A 393 11.08 11.42 18.19
CA VAL A 393 10.70 11.94 19.50
C VAL A 393 10.39 10.76 20.41
N TYR A 394 11.09 10.67 21.54
CA TYR A 394 10.99 9.60 22.52
C TYR A 394 11.27 10.13 23.93
N PRO A 395 10.58 9.69 24.98
CA PRO A 395 9.41 8.81 24.96
C PRO A 395 8.11 9.53 24.57
N PHE A 396 7.04 8.74 24.35
CA PHE A 396 5.68 9.28 24.22
C PHE A 396 5.27 10.01 25.50
N PRO A 397 4.67 11.21 25.40
CA PRO A 397 4.26 11.94 26.60
C PRO A 397 3.18 11.19 27.37
N LYS A 398 3.32 11.10 28.70
CA LYS A 398 2.31 10.46 29.54
C LYS A 398 0.97 11.23 29.43
N TRP A 399 -0.10 10.48 29.39
CA TRP A 399 -1.45 11.06 29.49
C TRP A 399 -1.59 11.82 30.83
N LYS A 400 -2.03 13.05 30.77
CA LYS A 400 -2.39 13.89 31.94
C LYS A 400 -3.81 13.62 32.35
#